data_8a37d7a09aca409e10b5417f796d6a98
#
_entry.id   8a37d7a09aca409e10b5417f796d6a98
#
_cell.length_a   1.000
_cell.length_b   1.000
_cell.length_c   1.000
_cell.angle_alpha   90.00
_cell.angle_beta   90.00
_cell.angle_gamma   90.00
#
_symmetry.space_group_name_H-M   'P 1'
#
loop_
_entity.id
_entity.type
_entity.pdbx_description
1 polymer ?
#
loop_
_entity_poly.entity_id
_entity_poly.type
_entity_poly.pdbx_seq_one_letter_code
_entity_poly.pdbx_strand_id
1 'polypeptide(L)'
;EVGAQISEDYRGKCPILVGVLKGVVPFFGEMSQAITIPVQEDFMCVTSFEGGTASTGKLTFRKDIDHDIEGRDVLILEDIIDSGSTLKLIVELFQARKPASIKICTLLDKPSGRKVDLEPDYTCFTIPAAFVVGFGLDYEDYYRNLPYVGVLKPAVYLEK
;
A
#
# COMPACT_ATOMS: atom_id res chain seq x y z
N GLU A 1 -15.32 2.18 9.05
CA GLU A 1 -15.40 3.63 8.82
C GLU A 1 -14.84 3.98 7.43
N VAL A 2 -13.54 3.75 7.15
CA VAL A 2 -12.90 4.09 5.86
C VAL A 2 -13.55 3.36 4.67
N GLY A 3 -13.91 2.07 4.81
CA GLY A 3 -14.61 1.35 3.75
C GLY A 3 -15.98 1.93 3.38
N ALA A 4 -16.71 2.47 4.38
CA ALA A 4 -17.97 3.17 4.14
C ALA A 4 -17.76 4.51 3.40
N GLN A 5 -16.70 5.25 3.76
CA GLN A 5 -16.34 6.48 3.05
C GLN A 5 -15.97 6.18 1.58
N ILE A 6 -15.14 5.16 1.34
CA ILE A 6 -14.78 4.73 -0.03
C ILE A 6 -16.04 4.34 -0.80
N SER A 7 -16.96 3.59 -0.19
CA SER A 7 -18.22 3.18 -0.82
C SER A 7 -19.09 4.36 -1.24
N GLU A 8 -19.10 5.41 -0.43
CA GLU A 8 -19.84 6.64 -0.76
C GLU A 8 -19.16 7.42 -1.88
N ASP A 9 -17.84 7.61 -1.82
CA ASP A 9 -17.07 8.37 -2.81
C ASP A 9 -17.09 7.71 -4.20
N TYR A 10 -17.21 6.39 -4.25
CA TYR A 10 -17.29 5.61 -5.48
C TYR A 10 -18.70 5.12 -5.80
N ARG A 11 -19.74 5.71 -5.21
CA ARG A 11 -21.14 5.34 -5.48
C ARG A 11 -21.43 5.37 -6.98
N GLY A 12 -21.99 4.28 -7.50
CA GLY A 12 -22.32 4.12 -8.93
C GLY A 12 -21.11 3.80 -9.82
N LYS A 13 -19.95 3.58 -9.23
CA LYS A 13 -18.71 3.17 -9.91
C LYS A 13 -18.32 1.74 -9.52
N CYS A 14 -17.30 1.21 -10.20
CA CYS A 14 -16.69 -0.08 -9.91
C CYS A 14 -15.17 0.06 -9.98
N PRO A 15 -14.53 0.57 -8.91
CA PRO A 15 -13.09 0.76 -8.90
C PRO A 15 -12.34 -0.57 -8.90
N ILE A 16 -11.10 -0.55 -9.41
CA ILE A 16 -10.15 -1.64 -9.29
C ILE A 16 -9.34 -1.41 -8.02
N LEU A 17 -9.47 -2.32 -7.05
CA LEU A 17 -8.62 -2.34 -5.86
C LEU A 17 -7.31 -3.02 -6.23
N VAL A 18 -6.19 -2.36 -6.01
CA VAL A 18 -4.86 -2.91 -6.29
C VAL A 18 -4.08 -3.03 -4.99
N GLY A 19 -3.80 -4.26 -4.55
CA GLY A 19 -2.96 -4.52 -3.38
C GLY A 19 -1.49 -4.65 -3.75
N VAL A 20 -0.60 -4.00 -2.99
CA VAL A 20 0.85 -4.14 -3.17
C VAL A 20 1.39 -5.22 -2.23
N LEU A 21 1.68 -6.38 -2.78
CA LEU A 21 2.12 -7.57 -2.02
C LEU A 21 3.53 -7.39 -1.46
N LYS A 22 3.84 -8.02 -0.30
CA LYS A 22 3.07 -9.05 0.45
C LYS A 22 2.28 -8.46 1.65
N GLY A 23 2.75 -7.39 2.26
CA GLY A 23 2.28 -6.90 3.56
C GLY A 23 0.80 -6.49 3.57
N VAL A 24 0.27 -6.07 2.44
CA VAL A 24 -1.12 -5.63 2.32
C VAL A 24 -2.17 -6.72 2.54
N VAL A 25 -1.80 -8.01 2.47
CA VAL A 25 -2.76 -9.13 2.39
C VAL A 25 -3.84 -9.12 3.47
N PRO A 26 -3.54 -9.01 4.77
CA PRO A 26 -4.60 -8.97 5.79
C PRO A 26 -5.48 -7.72 5.65
N PHE A 27 -4.87 -6.56 5.46
CA PHE A 27 -5.58 -5.30 5.29
C PHE A 27 -6.46 -5.29 4.04
N PHE A 28 -5.97 -5.84 2.94
CA PHE A 28 -6.72 -5.95 1.69
C PHE A 28 -8.02 -6.74 1.90
N GLY A 29 -7.94 -7.90 2.55
CA GLY A 29 -9.10 -8.74 2.83
C GLY A 29 -10.14 -8.03 3.69
N GLU A 30 -9.72 -7.35 4.76
CA GLU A 30 -10.62 -6.57 5.63
C GLU A 30 -11.23 -5.38 4.90
N MET A 31 -10.45 -4.64 4.13
CA MET A 31 -10.91 -3.45 3.43
C MET A 31 -11.87 -3.81 2.29
N SER A 32 -11.57 -4.83 1.49
CA SER A 32 -12.44 -5.25 0.39
C SER A 32 -13.82 -5.67 0.90
N GLN A 33 -13.88 -6.35 2.05
CA GLN A 33 -15.15 -6.73 2.69
C GLN A 33 -15.88 -5.53 3.33
N ALA A 34 -15.17 -4.49 3.73
CA ALA A 34 -15.75 -3.28 4.31
C ALA A 34 -16.33 -2.33 3.25
N ILE A 35 -15.94 -2.48 1.99
CA ILE A 35 -16.48 -1.74 0.84
C ILE A 35 -17.74 -2.45 0.35
N THR A 36 -18.86 -1.70 0.24
CA THR A 36 -20.20 -2.28 -0.05
C THR A 36 -20.65 -2.09 -1.49
N ILE A 37 -19.87 -1.42 -2.32
CA ILE A 37 -20.12 -1.29 -3.76
C ILE A 37 -19.40 -2.39 -4.53
N PRO A 38 -19.78 -2.69 -5.80
CA PRO A 38 -19.02 -3.59 -6.65
C PRO A 38 -17.58 -3.10 -6.86
N VAL A 39 -16.60 -4.00 -6.73
CA VAL A 39 -15.19 -3.75 -6.98
C VAL A 39 -14.59 -4.87 -7.81
N GLN A 40 -13.50 -4.60 -8.50
CA GLN A 40 -12.59 -5.62 -9.03
C GLN A 40 -11.32 -5.62 -8.21
N GLU A 41 -10.70 -6.78 -8.08
CA GLU A 41 -9.50 -6.94 -7.24
C GLU A 41 -8.32 -7.35 -8.10
N ASP A 42 -7.16 -6.78 -7.81
CA ASP A 42 -5.90 -7.13 -8.45
C ASP A 42 -4.74 -6.95 -7.48
N PHE A 43 -3.62 -7.55 -7.79
CA PHE A 43 -2.42 -7.48 -6.97
C PHE A 43 -1.20 -7.23 -7.83
N MET A 44 -0.27 -6.46 -7.28
CA MET A 44 1.06 -6.32 -7.84
C MET A 44 2.11 -6.72 -6.82
N CYS A 45 3.27 -7.10 -7.30
CA CYS A 45 4.44 -7.38 -6.47
C CYS A 45 5.66 -6.70 -7.08
N VAL A 46 6.20 -5.73 -6.36
CA VAL A 46 7.37 -4.98 -6.78
C VAL A 46 8.47 -5.08 -5.73
N THR A 47 9.71 -5.04 -6.18
CA THR A 47 10.86 -4.82 -5.33
C THR A 47 11.55 -3.54 -5.79
N SER A 48 11.75 -2.60 -4.86
CA SER A 48 12.67 -1.50 -5.09
C SER A 48 14.09 -2.03 -4.97
N PHE A 49 14.91 -1.83 -5.99
CA PHE A 49 16.33 -2.20 -5.92
C PHE A 49 17.07 -1.14 -5.10
N GLU A 50 17.26 -1.39 -3.82
CA GLU A 50 18.21 -0.66 -2.97
C GLU A 50 19.58 -1.35 -3.06
N GLY A 51 20.19 -1.34 -4.24
CA GLY A 51 21.50 -1.95 -4.45
C GLY A 51 22.48 -0.95 -5.05
N GLY A 52 23.36 -0.39 -4.22
CA GLY A 52 24.44 0.50 -4.64
C GLY A 52 24.21 1.97 -4.31
N THR A 53 25.27 2.76 -4.35
CA THR A 53 25.38 4.17 -3.96
C THR A 53 24.53 5.17 -4.78
N ALA A 54 23.62 4.69 -5.62
CA ALA A 54 22.58 5.48 -6.30
C ALA A 54 21.34 4.61 -6.49
N SER A 55 20.23 4.99 -5.86
CA SER A 55 18.92 4.43 -6.17
C SER A 55 18.60 4.79 -7.63
N THR A 56 18.58 3.81 -8.52
CA THR A 56 18.30 4.03 -9.96
C THR A 56 16.83 4.36 -10.23
N GLY A 57 15.99 4.46 -9.20
CA GLY A 57 14.57 4.76 -9.36
C GLY A 57 13.78 3.73 -10.19
N LYS A 58 14.31 2.51 -10.35
CA LYS A 58 13.66 1.47 -11.13
C LYS A 58 12.95 0.48 -10.21
N LEU A 59 11.66 0.27 -10.49
CA LEU A 59 10.91 -0.84 -9.92
C LEU A 59 11.25 -2.13 -10.68
N THR A 60 11.47 -3.20 -9.94
CA THR A 60 11.51 -4.55 -10.50
C THR A 60 10.18 -5.23 -10.20
N PHE A 61 9.46 -5.59 -11.26
CA PHE A 61 8.19 -6.30 -11.13
C PHE A 61 8.44 -7.80 -10.99
N ARG A 62 7.85 -8.39 -9.95
CA ARG A 62 7.65 -9.84 -9.85
C ARG A 62 6.28 -10.23 -10.40
N LYS A 63 5.28 -9.36 -10.21
CA LYS A 63 3.95 -9.44 -10.79
C LYS A 63 3.44 -8.01 -11.06
N ASP A 64 2.97 -7.76 -12.26
CA ASP A 64 2.17 -6.59 -12.60
C ASP A 64 0.68 -6.91 -12.43
N ILE A 65 -0.16 -5.90 -12.44
CA ILE A 65 -1.61 -6.07 -12.45
C ILE A 65 -2.07 -6.75 -13.76
N ASP A 66 -3.12 -7.54 -13.66
CA ASP A 66 -3.70 -8.26 -14.81
C ASP A 66 -4.75 -7.40 -15.54
N HIS A 67 -5.40 -6.45 -14.82
CA HIS A 67 -6.41 -5.57 -15.40
C HIS A 67 -5.78 -4.45 -16.25
N ASP A 68 -6.44 -4.16 -17.37
CA ASP A 68 -6.24 -2.88 -18.06
C ASP A 68 -6.94 -1.77 -17.26
N ILE A 69 -6.16 -0.75 -16.89
CA ILE A 69 -6.65 0.36 -16.07
C ILE A 69 -6.94 1.64 -16.87
N GLU A 70 -6.78 1.63 -18.21
CA GLU A 70 -7.10 2.80 -19.03
C GLU A 70 -8.58 3.20 -18.84
N GLY A 71 -8.80 4.45 -18.47
CA GLY A 71 -10.15 4.98 -18.23
C GLY A 71 -10.86 4.43 -16.98
N ARG A 72 -10.20 3.65 -16.13
CA ARG A 72 -10.77 3.05 -14.92
C ARG A 72 -10.38 3.84 -13.67
N ASP A 73 -11.25 3.81 -12.66
CA ASP A 73 -10.92 4.27 -11.32
C ASP A 73 -10.08 3.20 -10.61
N VAL A 74 -8.91 3.59 -10.08
CA VAL A 74 -7.98 2.69 -9.37
C VAL A 74 -7.83 3.16 -7.92
N LEU A 75 -7.96 2.23 -6.99
CA LEU A 75 -7.70 2.44 -5.57
C LEU A 75 -6.55 1.51 -5.13
N ILE A 76 -5.39 2.09 -4.87
CA ILE A 76 -4.22 1.35 -4.36
C ILE A 76 -4.39 1.14 -2.87
N LEU A 77 -4.28 -0.10 -2.41
CA LEU A 77 -4.28 -0.47 -0.99
C LEU A 77 -2.85 -0.79 -0.56
N GLU A 78 -2.42 -0.18 0.54
CA GLU A 78 -1.07 -0.29 1.09
C GLU A 78 -1.14 -0.58 2.59
N ASP A 79 -0.24 -1.43 3.09
CA ASP A 79 -0.15 -1.74 4.53
C ASP A 79 0.43 -0.55 5.32
N ILE A 80 1.49 0.05 4.82
CA ILE A 80 2.12 1.22 5.45
C ILE A 80 2.73 2.15 4.41
N ILE A 81 2.53 3.45 4.61
CA ILE A 81 3.29 4.48 3.88
C ILE A 81 4.33 5.07 4.83
N ASP A 82 5.58 4.65 4.67
CA ASP A 82 6.74 5.18 5.37
C ASP A 82 7.45 6.23 4.50
N SER A 83 8.49 5.89 3.76
CA SER A 83 9.19 6.83 2.85
C SER A 83 8.31 7.28 1.67
N GLY A 84 7.39 6.44 1.24
CA GLY A 84 6.53 6.68 0.08
C GLY A 84 7.21 6.50 -1.28
N SER A 85 8.52 6.24 -1.32
CA SER A 85 9.30 6.23 -2.56
C SER A 85 8.82 5.17 -3.56
N THR A 86 8.57 3.95 -3.09
CA THR A 86 8.07 2.86 -3.96
C THR A 86 6.68 3.15 -4.46
N LEU A 87 5.79 3.62 -3.59
CA LEU A 87 4.41 3.95 -3.93
C LEU A 87 4.32 5.09 -4.94
N LYS A 88 5.17 6.11 -4.82
CA LYS A 88 5.27 7.19 -5.80
C LYS A 88 5.59 6.66 -7.20
N LEU A 89 6.56 5.75 -7.32
CA LEU A 89 6.90 5.13 -8.60
C LEU A 89 5.75 4.28 -9.17
N ILE A 90 4.99 3.60 -8.30
CA ILE A 90 3.79 2.86 -8.71
C ILE A 90 2.73 3.82 -9.26
N VAL A 91 2.48 4.93 -8.57
CA VAL A 91 1.51 5.95 -9.02
C VAL A 91 1.93 6.54 -10.37
N GLU A 92 3.19 6.90 -10.55
CA GLU A 92 3.73 7.41 -11.82
C GLU A 92 3.56 6.40 -12.96
N LEU A 93 3.83 5.12 -12.70
CA LEU A 93 3.62 4.04 -13.65
C LEU A 93 2.14 3.90 -14.04
N PHE A 94 1.24 3.95 -13.06
CA PHE A 94 -0.20 3.83 -13.32
C PHE A 94 -0.72 5.06 -14.06
N GLN A 95 -0.25 6.26 -13.75
CA GLN A 95 -0.60 7.49 -14.48
C GLN A 95 -0.25 7.37 -15.98
N ALA A 96 0.89 6.76 -16.31
CA ALA A 96 1.27 6.52 -17.71
C ALA A 96 0.30 5.57 -18.45
N ARG A 97 -0.48 4.76 -17.73
CA ARG A 97 -1.54 3.87 -18.27
C ARG A 97 -2.90 4.57 -18.40
N LYS A 98 -2.99 5.87 -18.13
CA LYS A 98 -4.17 6.75 -18.32
C LYS A 98 -5.44 6.27 -17.60
N PRO A 99 -5.42 5.94 -16.31
CA PRO A 99 -6.65 5.66 -15.57
C PRO A 99 -7.52 6.93 -15.47
N ALA A 100 -8.81 6.75 -15.18
CA ALA A 100 -9.72 7.86 -14.91
C ALA A 100 -9.37 8.56 -13.58
N SER A 101 -8.98 7.79 -12.57
CA SER A 101 -8.47 8.30 -11.30
C SER A 101 -7.54 7.29 -10.64
N ILE A 102 -6.62 7.79 -9.80
CA ILE A 102 -5.84 6.99 -8.86
C ILE A 102 -6.03 7.60 -7.49
N LYS A 103 -6.44 6.78 -6.53
CA LYS A 103 -6.45 7.12 -5.10
C LYS A 103 -5.67 6.07 -4.31
N ILE A 104 -5.25 6.46 -3.11
CA ILE A 104 -4.44 5.63 -2.20
C ILE A 104 -5.19 5.49 -0.88
N CYS A 105 -5.33 4.25 -0.42
CA CYS A 105 -5.80 3.93 0.92
C CYS A 105 -4.72 3.16 1.66
N THR A 106 -4.33 3.63 2.84
CA THR A 106 -3.33 2.96 3.68
C THR A 106 -3.89 2.55 5.03
N LEU A 107 -3.45 1.38 5.51
CA LEU A 107 -3.72 0.98 6.90
C LEU A 107 -2.95 1.91 7.86
N LEU A 108 -1.65 2.07 7.63
CA LEU A 108 -0.78 2.89 8.49
C LEU A 108 -0.13 4.02 7.68
N ASP A 109 -0.32 5.23 8.13
CA ASP A 109 0.43 6.38 7.64
C ASP A 109 1.49 6.79 8.68
N LYS A 110 2.77 6.87 8.24
CA LYS A 110 3.90 7.28 9.06
C LYS A 110 4.58 8.51 8.46
N PRO A 111 4.02 9.73 8.64
CA PRO A 111 4.52 10.94 8.00
C PRO A 111 5.98 11.28 8.33
N SER A 112 6.45 10.88 9.54
CA SER A 112 7.84 11.12 9.97
C SER A 112 8.90 10.43 9.11
N GLY A 113 8.52 9.40 8.35
CA GLY A 113 9.40 8.68 7.44
C GLY A 113 9.34 9.17 5.99
N ARG A 114 8.42 10.07 5.67
CA ARG A 114 8.14 10.52 4.31
C ARG A 114 9.37 11.19 3.66
N LYS A 115 9.74 10.74 2.47
CA LYS A 115 10.85 11.28 1.67
C LYS A 115 10.42 11.88 0.34
N VAL A 116 9.15 11.74 -0.01
CA VAL A 116 8.56 12.20 -1.28
C VAL A 116 7.27 12.95 -1.01
N ASP A 117 6.89 13.82 -1.93
CA ASP A 117 5.60 14.50 -1.89
C ASP A 117 4.53 13.49 -2.35
N LEU A 118 3.92 12.82 -1.38
CA LEU A 118 2.85 11.85 -1.56
C LEU A 118 2.06 11.70 -0.27
N GLU A 119 0.77 11.93 -0.36
CA GLU A 119 -0.17 11.76 0.75
C GLU A 119 -1.26 10.75 0.35
N PRO A 120 -1.71 9.90 1.27
CA PRO A 120 -2.85 9.02 1.03
C PRO A 120 -4.18 9.81 0.97
N ASP A 121 -5.11 9.35 0.12
CA ASP A 121 -6.49 9.88 0.11
C ASP A 121 -7.31 9.36 1.28
N TYR A 122 -7.02 8.15 1.72
CA TYR A 122 -7.67 7.50 2.86
C TYR A 122 -6.62 6.90 3.79
N THR A 123 -6.73 7.21 5.08
CA THR A 123 -5.84 6.72 6.13
C THR A 123 -6.66 6.06 7.24
N CYS A 124 -6.34 4.81 7.59
CA CYS A 124 -6.96 4.18 8.73
C CYS A 124 -6.35 4.66 10.05
N PHE A 125 -5.02 4.67 10.13
CA PHE A 125 -4.30 5.10 11.34
C PHE A 125 -3.02 5.87 11.00
N THR A 126 -2.81 7.01 11.65
CA THR A 126 -1.53 7.71 11.63
C THR A 126 -0.70 7.25 12.82
N ILE A 127 0.55 6.87 12.58
CA ILE A 127 1.46 6.35 13.60
C ILE A 127 2.73 7.21 13.77
N PRO A 128 3.32 7.24 14.98
CA PRO A 128 4.61 7.91 15.21
C PRO A 128 5.77 7.15 14.54
N ALA A 129 6.98 7.72 14.66
CA ALA A 129 8.21 7.07 14.23
C ALA A 129 8.48 5.82 15.08
N ALA A 130 8.01 4.67 14.62
CA ALA A 130 8.20 3.37 15.26
C ALA A 130 8.45 2.30 14.20
N PHE A 131 9.19 1.26 14.55
CA PHE A 131 9.31 0.07 13.72
C PHE A 131 8.19 -0.90 14.10
N VAL A 132 7.25 -1.13 13.19
CA VAL A 132 6.05 -1.93 13.45
C VAL A 132 6.06 -3.22 12.64
N VAL A 133 5.47 -4.26 13.21
CA VAL A 133 5.32 -5.60 12.62
C VAL A 133 3.94 -6.15 12.92
N GLY A 134 3.56 -7.19 12.19
CA GLY A 134 2.28 -7.86 12.34
C GLY A 134 1.20 -7.30 11.43
N PHE A 135 0.09 -8.02 11.32
CA PHE A 135 -1.00 -7.74 10.38
C PHE A 135 -0.51 -7.49 8.94
N GLY A 136 0.41 -8.36 8.49
CA GLY A 136 1.04 -8.29 7.18
C GLY A 136 2.44 -7.68 7.18
N LEU A 137 2.73 -6.75 8.09
CA LEU A 137 4.03 -6.11 8.23
C LEU A 137 5.08 -7.06 8.78
N ASP A 138 6.34 -6.94 8.33
CA ASP A 138 7.40 -7.86 8.68
C ASP A 138 8.69 -7.20 9.20
N TYR A 139 9.51 -8.06 9.79
CA TYR A 139 10.95 -7.88 9.95
C TYR A 139 11.64 -9.16 9.44
N GLU A 140 12.50 -9.03 8.42
CA GLU A 140 13.19 -10.15 7.76
C GLU A 140 12.22 -11.29 7.32
N ASP A 141 11.04 -10.93 6.81
CA ASP A 141 9.94 -11.79 6.37
C ASP A 141 9.22 -12.57 7.51
N TYR A 142 9.54 -12.27 8.79
CA TYR A 142 8.86 -12.82 9.98
C TYR A 142 7.78 -11.86 10.50
N TYR A 143 6.89 -12.36 11.34
CA TYR A 143 5.85 -11.64 12.08
C TYR A 143 4.61 -11.21 11.27
N ARG A 144 4.56 -11.41 9.96
CA ARG A 144 3.38 -11.02 9.14
C ARG A 144 2.07 -11.65 9.63
N ASN A 145 2.15 -12.84 10.25
CA ASN A 145 1.01 -13.62 10.72
C ASN A 145 0.47 -13.21 12.10
N LEU A 146 1.04 -12.20 12.76
CA LEU A 146 0.47 -11.69 14.01
C LEU A 146 -0.88 -11.02 13.71
N PRO A 147 -1.95 -11.31 14.49
CA PRO A 147 -3.29 -10.76 14.23
C PRO A 147 -3.46 -9.31 14.74
N TYR A 148 -2.37 -8.62 14.98
CA TYR A 148 -2.30 -7.23 15.44
C TYR A 148 -1.03 -6.56 14.91
N VAL A 149 -1.02 -5.23 14.93
CA VAL A 149 0.20 -4.44 14.71
C VAL A 149 0.88 -4.18 16.06
N GLY A 150 2.17 -4.50 16.14
CA GLY A 150 2.97 -4.28 17.34
C GLY A 150 4.25 -3.52 17.03
N VAL A 151 4.79 -2.82 18.03
CA VAL A 151 6.11 -2.18 17.93
C VAL A 151 7.20 -3.20 18.21
N LEU A 152 8.12 -3.38 17.28
CA LEU A 152 9.26 -4.28 17.45
C LEU A 152 10.26 -3.68 18.44
N LYS A 153 10.67 -4.47 19.43
CA LYS A 153 11.64 -4.02 20.44
C LYS A 153 12.98 -3.71 19.77
N PRO A 154 13.64 -2.58 20.09
CA PRO A 154 14.93 -2.21 19.52
C PRO A 154 16.02 -3.28 19.63
N ALA A 155 16.05 -4.05 20.71
CA ALA A 155 16.99 -5.17 20.88
C ALA A 155 16.93 -6.22 19.76
N VAL A 156 15.80 -6.33 19.03
CA VAL A 156 15.67 -7.31 17.95
C VAL A 156 16.39 -6.88 16.67
N TYR A 157 16.49 -5.57 16.40
CA TYR A 157 17.04 -5.05 15.14
C TYR A 157 18.28 -4.16 15.29
N LEU A 158 18.65 -3.77 16.54
CA LEU A 158 19.84 -2.95 16.79
C LEU A 158 21.07 -3.77 17.27
N GLU A 159 20.90 -5.03 17.68
CA GLU A 159 21.97 -5.89 18.21
C GLU A 159 22.58 -6.83 17.14
N LYS A 160 22.52 -6.45 15.86
CA LYS A 160 23.17 -7.20 14.75
C LYS A 160 24.38 -6.45 14.22
#